data_f7d3e4dfa5457b742785b09c387302b2
#
_entry.id   f7d3e4dfa5457b742785b09c387302b2
#
_cell.length_a   1.000
_cell.length_b   1.000
_cell.length_c   1.000
_cell.angle_alpha   90.00
_cell.angle_beta   90.00
_cell.angle_gamma   90.00
#
_symmetry.space_group_name_H-M   'P 1'
#
loop_
_entity.id
_entity.type
_entity.pdbx_description
1 polymer ?
#
loop_
_entity_poly.entity_id
_entity_poly.type
_entity_poly.pdbx_seq_one_letter_code
_entity_poly.pdbx_strand_id
1 'polypeptide(L)'
;KFFRDVIFVNDVISGINTIIKNGESGNLYWISSSKKTWFYEIGKLLEELTTGRVKYVESPSYNNKVDVGNFVVDNSKLQSIGWKIETSVKDGIKETLDYFKSNSL
;
A
#
# COMPACT_ATOMS: atom_id res chain seq x y z
N LYS A 1 3.62 17.37 2.75
CA LYS A 1 4.07 15.99 3.06
C LYS A 1 2.96 15.21 3.69
N PHE A 2 2.71 14.03 3.19
CA PHE A 2 1.67 13.17 3.75
C PHE A 2 2.05 11.70 3.61
N PHE A 3 1.35 10.87 4.37
CA PHE A 3 1.55 9.43 4.35
C PHE A 3 0.22 8.72 4.14
N ARG A 4 0.31 7.47 3.72
CA ARG A 4 -0.83 6.58 3.55
C ARG A 4 -0.43 5.19 4.02
N ASP A 5 -1.43 4.36 4.19
CA ASP A 5 -1.25 2.94 4.44
C ASP A 5 -1.20 2.26 3.07
N VAL A 6 -0.01 1.85 2.68
CA VAL A 6 0.24 1.26 1.35
C VAL A 6 0.49 -0.23 1.49
N ILE A 7 -0.19 -1.03 0.68
CA ILE A 7 -0.09 -2.48 0.73
C ILE A 7 0.03 -3.03 -0.69
N PHE A 8 0.88 -4.05 -0.88
CA PHE A 8 1.05 -4.70 -2.16
C PHE A 8 -0.12 -5.63 -2.44
N VAL A 9 -0.51 -5.72 -3.73
CA VAL A 9 -1.71 -6.46 -4.15
C VAL A 9 -1.67 -7.93 -3.75
N ASN A 10 -0.50 -8.57 -3.77
CA ASN A 10 -0.41 -9.97 -3.38
C ASN A 10 -0.75 -10.20 -1.91
N ASP A 11 -0.41 -9.23 -1.06
CA ASP A 11 -0.79 -9.29 0.35
C ASP A 11 -2.28 -9.09 0.55
N VAL A 12 -2.92 -8.30 -0.31
CA VAL A 12 -4.37 -8.15 -0.30
C VAL A 12 -5.03 -9.48 -0.67
N ILE A 13 -4.53 -10.15 -1.69
CA ILE A 13 -5.05 -11.44 -2.12
C ILE A 13 -4.89 -12.49 -1.02
N SER A 14 -3.73 -12.55 -0.39
CA SER A 14 -3.51 -13.49 0.73
C SER A 14 -4.42 -13.16 1.91
N GLY A 15 -4.71 -11.88 2.14
CA GLY A 15 -5.64 -11.46 3.18
C GLY A 15 -7.05 -11.95 2.90
N ILE A 16 -7.51 -11.82 1.67
CA ILE A 16 -8.82 -12.32 1.26
C ILE A 16 -8.90 -13.84 1.46
N ASN A 17 -7.86 -14.57 1.04
CA ASN A 17 -7.81 -16.02 1.22
C ASN A 17 -7.82 -16.42 2.69
N THR A 18 -7.12 -15.68 3.54
CA THR A 18 -7.12 -15.94 4.98
C THR A 18 -8.52 -15.74 5.58
N ILE A 19 -9.22 -14.70 5.16
CA ILE A 19 -10.59 -14.44 5.63
C ILE A 19 -11.53 -15.57 5.18
N ILE A 20 -11.40 -16.02 3.94
CA ILE A 20 -12.22 -17.11 3.44
C ILE A 20 -12.01 -18.39 4.27
N LYS A 21 -10.76 -18.68 4.63
CA LYS A 21 -10.41 -19.90 5.37
C LYS A 21 -10.69 -19.80 6.86
N ASN A 22 -10.37 -18.67 7.48
CA ASN A 22 -10.33 -18.55 8.93
C ASN A 22 -11.21 -17.44 9.49
N GLY A 23 -11.84 -16.64 8.64
CA GLY A 23 -12.68 -15.54 9.10
C GLY A 23 -13.96 -16.04 9.75
N GLU A 24 -14.45 -15.28 10.71
CA GLU A 24 -15.71 -15.56 11.39
C GLU A 24 -16.83 -14.76 10.77
N SER A 25 -17.97 -15.41 10.57
CA SER A 25 -19.16 -14.78 9.99
C SER A 25 -19.59 -13.57 10.80
N GLY A 26 -19.91 -12.49 10.11
CA GLY A 26 -20.37 -11.26 10.76
C GLY A 26 -19.26 -10.36 11.27
N ASN A 27 -18.00 -10.75 11.17
CA ASN A 27 -16.86 -9.94 11.59
C ASN A 27 -16.33 -9.09 10.44
N LEU A 28 -15.79 -7.92 10.79
CA LEU A 28 -15.15 -7.00 9.85
C LEU A 28 -13.63 -7.13 9.99
N TYR A 29 -12.95 -7.30 8.87
CA TYR A 29 -11.48 -7.39 8.84
C TYR A 29 -10.92 -6.30 7.93
N TRP A 30 -9.90 -5.59 8.41
CA TRP A 30 -9.19 -4.60 7.60
C TRP A 30 -7.96 -5.25 6.99
N ILE A 31 -7.82 -5.14 5.66
CA ILE A 31 -6.63 -5.59 4.95
C ILE A 31 -5.78 -4.36 4.68
N SER A 32 -4.72 -4.20 5.45
CA SER A 32 -3.88 -3.01 5.40
C SER A 32 -2.48 -3.33 5.90
N SER A 33 -1.54 -2.41 5.71
CA SER A 33 -0.17 -2.60 6.21
C SER A 33 -0.02 -2.23 7.68
N SER A 34 -0.89 -1.37 8.19
CA SER A 34 -0.80 -0.76 9.53
C SER A 34 0.48 0.03 9.72
N LYS A 35 1.11 0.48 8.64
CA LYS A 35 2.35 1.25 8.68
C LYS A 35 2.22 2.53 7.87
N LYS A 36 2.89 3.58 8.35
CA LYS A 36 2.99 4.83 7.61
C LYS A 36 3.95 4.66 6.44
N THR A 37 3.52 5.07 5.25
CA THR A 37 4.42 5.22 4.11
C THR A 37 4.30 6.65 3.64
N TRP A 38 5.38 7.42 3.77
CA TRP A 38 5.41 8.80 3.34
C TRP A 38 5.57 8.85 1.83
N PHE A 39 4.81 9.72 1.18
CA PHE A 39 4.87 9.80 -0.28
C PHE A 39 6.26 10.19 -0.78
N TYR A 40 7.00 11.00 -0.02
CA TYR A 40 8.37 11.33 -0.43
C TYR A 40 9.28 10.10 -0.45
N GLU A 41 9.01 9.11 0.41
CA GLU A 41 9.77 7.86 0.41
C GLU A 41 9.50 7.06 -0.85
N ILE A 42 8.26 7.03 -1.31
CA ILE A 42 7.90 6.37 -2.57
C ILE A 42 8.61 7.08 -3.73
N GLY A 43 8.61 8.41 -3.73
CA GLY A 43 9.33 9.19 -4.73
C GLY A 43 10.80 8.86 -4.78
N LYS A 44 11.45 8.77 -3.62
CA LYS A 44 12.88 8.40 -3.54
C LYS A 44 13.14 7.01 -4.10
N LEU A 45 12.30 6.04 -3.76
CA LEU A 45 12.43 4.68 -4.28
C LEU A 45 12.29 4.65 -5.79
N LEU A 46 11.35 5.40 -6.34
CA LEU A 46 11.15 5.46 -7.79
C LEU A 46 12.37 6.06 -8.48
N GLU A 47 12.99 7.09 -7.90
CA GLU A 47 14.20 7.67 -8.44
C GLU A 47 15.37 6.70 -8.40
N GLU A 48 15.48 5.89 -7.33
CA GLU A 48 16.53 4.88 -7.21
C GLU A 48 16.37 3.73 -8.20
N LEU A 49 15.13 3.35 -8.48
CA LEU A 49 14.83 2.17 -9.28
C LEU A 49 14.61 2.47 -10.76
N THR A 50 14.54 3.75 -11.13
CA THR A 50 14.30 4.17 -12.52
C THR A 50 15.23 5.32 -12.88
N THR A 51 15.18 5.75 -14.14
CA THR A 51 15.89 6.95 -14.59
C THR A 51 15.04 8.23 -14.44
N GLY A 52 13.82 8.07 -13.94
CA GLY A 52 12.91 9.18 -13.75
C GLY A 52 13.29 10.11 -12.60
N ARG A 53 12.65 11.25 -12.56
CA ARG A 53 12.85 12.22 -11.51
C ARG A 53 11.50 12.62 -10.90
N VAL A 54 11.50 12.81 -9.59
CA VAL A 54 10.29 13.21 -8.86
C VAL A 54 10.24 14.73 -8.76
N LYS A 55 9.09 15.30 -9.08
CA LYS A 55 8.83 16.72 -8.94
C LYS A 55 7.72 16.93 -7.92
N TYR A 56 7.97 17.77 -6.94
CA TYR A 56 6.97 18.12 -5.93
C TYR A 56 6.17 19.32 -6.41
N VAL A 57 4.85 19.16 -6.45
CA VAL A 57 3.93 20.21 -6.86
C VAL A 57 2.90 20.43 -5.77
N GLU A 58 2.31 21.62 -5.74
CA GLU A 58 1.24 21.89 -4.79
C GLU A 58 -0.02 21.15 -5.19
N SER A 59 -0.72 20.61 -4.18
CA SER A 59 -2.02 20.00 -4.40
C SER A 59 -3.02 21.04 -4.89
N PRO A 60 -3.85 20.71 -5.89
CA PRO A 60 -4.96 21.59 -6.25
C PRO A 60 -5.88 21.78 -5.04
N SER A 61 -6.46 22.98 -4.92
CA SER A 61 -7.30 23.33 -3.77
C SER A 61 -8.48 22.39 -3.57
N TYR A 62 -9.04 21.85 -4.64
CA TYR A 62 -10.15 20.90 -4.51
C TYR A 62 -9.73 19.58 -3.86
N ASN A 63 -8.47 19.15 -4.05
CA ASN A 63 -7.96 17.95 -3.40
C ASN A 63 -7.89 18.11 -1.88
N ASN A 64 -7.57 19.31 -1.42
CA ASN A 64 -7.50 19.58 0.01
C ASN A 64 -8.86 19.45 0.68
N LYS A 65 -9.94 19.63 -0.07
CA LYS A 65 -11.31 19.54 0.46
C LYS A 65 -11.83 18.12 0.50
N VAL A 66 -11.33 17.23 -0.37
CA VAL A 66 -11.83 15.85 -0.50
C VAL A 66 -10.89 14.81 0.07
N ASP A 67 -9.63 15.18 0.34
CA ASP A 67 -8.64 14.23 0.87
C ASP A 67 -8.96 13.93 2.33
N VAL A 68 -8.90 12.64 2.67
CA VAL A 68 -9.17 12.16 4.03
C VAL A 68 -8.01 12.46 5.00
N GLY A 69 -6.88 12.99 4.50
CA GLY A 69 -5.73 13.29 5.33
C GLY A 69 -4.85 12.08 5.63
N ASN A 70 -3.97 12.22 6.61
CA ASN A 70 -3.04 11.15 7.00
C ASN A 70 -3.74 10.15 7.90
N PHE A 71 -3.61 8.87 7.56
CA PHE A 71 -4.20 7.81 8.39
C PHE A 71 -3.50 6.48 8.12
N VAL A 72 -3.62 5.58 9.08
CA VAL A 72 -3.16 4.21 9.00
C VAL A 72 -4.27 3.34 9.56
N VAL A 73 -4.51 2.20 8.95
CA VAL A 73 -5.60 1.30 9.34
C VAL A 73 -5.04 0.11 10.10
N ASP A 74 -5.67 -0.23 11.22
CA ASP A 74 -5.23 -1.33 12.08
C ASP A 74 -5.66 -2.69 11.48
N ASN A 75 -4.69 -3.56 11.23
CA ASN A 75 -4.92 -4.89 10.68
C ASN A 75 -4.78 -6.01 11.71
N SER A 76 -4.73 -5.68 13.00
CA SER A 76 -4.45 -6.66 14.05
C SER A 76 -5.48 -7.80 14.09
N LYS A 77 -6.73 -7.51 13.78
CA LYS A 77 -7.78 -8.54 13.77
C LYS A 77 -7.54 -9.57 12.67
N LEU A 78 -7.09 -9.14 11.50
CA LEU A 78 -6.75 -10.04 10.40
C LEU A 78 -5.50 -10.86 10.76
N GLN A 79 -4.52 -10.23 11.40
CA GLN A 79 -3.33 -10.95 11.85
C GLN A 79 -3.71 -12.05 12.86
N SER A 80 -4.71 -11.80 13.70
CA SER A 80 -5.12 -12.76 14.73
C SER A 80 -5.67 -14.06 14.13
N ILE A 81 -6.09 -14.07 12.88
CA ILE A 81 -6.58 -15.28 12.20
C ILE A 81 -5.54 -15.88 11.26
N GLY A 82 -4.28 -15.43 11.33
CA GLY A 82 -3.17 -16.11 10.66
C GLY A 82 -2.56 -15.37 9.47
N TRP A 83 -3.00 -14.16 9.19
CA TRP A 83 -2.44 -13.36 8.08
C TRP A 83 -1.28 -12.50 8.54
N LYS A 84 -0.36 -12.23 7.62
CA LYS A 84 0.73 -11.28 7.85
C LYS A 84 1.17 -10.65 6.53
N ILE A 85 1.75 -9.46 6.62
CA ILE A 85 2.37 -8.78 5.48
C ILE A 85 3.65 -9.52 5.11
N GLU A 86 3.82 -9.82 3.84
CA GLU A 86 5.01 -10.53 3.34
C GLU A 86 5.83 -9.68 2.38
N THR A 87 5.28 -8.60 1.84
CA THR A 87 5.96 -7.74 0.87
C THR A 87 6.11 -6.34 1.42
N SER A 88 7.36 -5.86 1.51
CA SER A 88 7.63 -4.48 1.91
C SER A 88 7.23 -3.52 0.79
N VAL A 89 7.11 -2.23 1.13
CA VAL A 89 6.81 -1.19 0.12
C VAL A 89 7.88 -1.18 -0.97
N LYS A 90 9.15 -1.28 -0.59
CA LYS A 90 10.26 -1.30 -1.56
C LYS A 90 10.13 -2.47 -2.52
N ASP A 91 9.91 -3.67 -1.99
CA ASP A 91 9.79 -4.87 -2.80
C ASP A 91 8.54 -4.82 -3.68
N GLY A 92 7.43 -4.29 -3.15
CA GLY A 92 6.20 -4.14 -3.90
C GLY A 92 6.35 -3.19 -5.08
N ILE A 93 7.01 -2.06 -4.87
CA ILE A 93 7.29 -1.10 -5.95
C ILE A 93 8.19 -1.74 -7.00
N LYS A 94 9.20 -2.48 -6.56
CA LYS A 94 10.13 -3.15 -7.46
C LYS A 94 9.42 -4.17 -8.34
N GLU A 95 8.56 -5.00 -7.77
CA GLU A 95 7.78 -5.98 -8.54
C GLU A 95 6.81 -5.30 -9.49
N THR A 96 6.21 -4.20 -9.09
CA THR A 96 5.30 -3.42 -9.93
C THR A 96 6.03 -2.86 -11.14
N LEU A 97 7.23 -2.31 -10.93
CA LEU A 97 8.05 -1.79 -12.03
C LEU A 97 8.48 -2.90 -12.98
N ASP A 98 8.86 -4.05 -12.44
CA ASP A 98 9.25 -5.21 -13.25
C ASP A 98 8.07 -5.69 -14.10
N TYR A 99 6.87 -5.69 -13.55
CA TYR A 99 5.66 -6.04 -14.28
C TYR A 99 5.45 -5.12 -15.48
N PHE A 100 5.54 -3.80 -15.26
CA PHE A 100 5.33 -2.84 -16.33
C PHE A 100 6.43 -2.89 -17.40
N LYS A 101 7.65 -3.15 -17.01
CA LYS A 101 8.75 -3.33 -17.98
C LYS A 101 8.53 -4.56 -18.86
N SER A 102 8.04 -5.65 -18.27
CA SER A 102 7.80 -6.90 -18.98
C SER A 102 6.57 -6.84 -19.89
N ASN A 103 5.58 -6.03 -19.55
CA ASN A 103 4.30 -6.00 -20.24
C ASN A 103 4.09 -4.77 -21.15
N SER A 104 5.12 -3.98 -21.35
CA SER A 104 5.15 -2.88 -22.33
C SER A 104 3.89 -2.03 -22.36
N LEU A 105 3.71 -1.22 -21.35
CA LEU A 105 2.60 -0.26 -21.38
C LEU A 105 2.93 1.00 -22.15
#